data_45db5bf1f34e5b7c7d722d9c875d376b
#
_entry.id   45db5bf1f34e5b7c7d722d9c875d376b
#
_cell.length_a   1.000
_cell.length_b   1.000
_cell.length_c   1.000
_cell.angle_alpha   90.00
_cell.angle_beta   90.00
_cell.angle_gamma   90.00
#
_symmetry.space_group_name_H-M   'P 1'
#
loop_
_entity.id
_entity.type
_entity.pdbx_description
1 polymer ?
#
loop_
_entity_poly.entity_id
_entity_poly.type
_entity_poly.pdbx_seq_one_letter_code
_entity_poly.pdbx_strand_id
1 'polypeptide(L)'
;MTTTSTKDAPLIYRKDLGKTLEESTWNIPDTNADGLPAIAPSEEQKYLFDNQGWIIIPGVLDADDTAEMREFCYRLKQEPDSIAAIDRSPIGGPLQKLCDHPLILGFMNEFVSHPPHASSECYGFRMESTHLDIRDKGAGGFGPHNGSGMMRLPGDTHLYNCYP
;
A
#
# COMPACT_ATOMS: atom_id res chain seq x y z
N MET A 1 30.21 7.50 -27.07
CA MET A 1 29.38 7.25 -25.88
C MET A 1 28.38 8.39 -25.82
N THR A 2 27.17 8.15 -26.28
CA THR A 2 26.08 9.14 -26.33
C THR A 2 25.36 9.09 -25.01
N THR A 3 25.60 10.09 -24.16
CA THR A 3 24.79 10.30 -22.96
C THR A 3 23.39 10.75 -23.38
N THR A 4 22.44 9.84 -23.33
CA THR A 4 21.04 10.17 -23.48
C THR A 4 20.63 11.00 -22.26
N SER A 5 20.40 12.28 -22.47
CA SER A 5 19.93 13.21 -21.45
C SER A 5 18.51 12.80 -21.03
N THR A 6 18.34 12.42 -19.78
CA THR A 6 17.04 12.13 -19.13
C THR A 6 16.24 13.39 -18.83
N LYS A 7 16.39 14.45 -19.65
CA LYS A 7 15.80 15.78 -19.40
C LYS A 7 14.28 15.87 -19.62
N ASP A 8 13.65 14.87 -20.22
CA ASP A 8 12.28 15.01 -20.73
C ASP A 8 11.19 14.32 -19.93
N ALA A 9 11.52 13.63 -18.82
CA ALA A 9 10.49 13.12 -17.93
C ALA A 9 10.03 14.22 -16.96
N PRO A 10 8.73 14.51 -16.83
CA PRO A 10 8.23 15.45 -15.85
C PRO A 10 8.72 15.09 -14.45
N LEU A 11 9.17 16.06 -13.67
CA LEU A 11 9.75 15.88 -12.34
C LEU A 11 8.81 15.11 -11.37
N ILE A 12 7.51 15.23 -11.57
CA ILE A 12 6.47 14.58 -10.75
C ILE A 12 6.47 13.06 -10.85
N TYR A 13 7.06 12.46 -11.89
CA TYR A 13 7.14 11.00 -12.06
C TYR A 13 8.51 10.44 -11.68
N ARG A 14 9.41 11.25 -11.14
CA ARG A 14 10.75 10.78 -10.77
C ARG A 14 10.78 10.32 -9.34
N LYS A 15 10.68 9.02 -9.12
CA LYS A 15 10.85 8.37 -7.80
C LYS A 15 12.22 8.62 -7.16
N ASP A 16 13.20 9.08 -7.93
CA ASP A 16 14.57 9.36 -7.50
C ASP A 16 14.79 10.79 -6.95
N LEU A 17 13.74 11.60 -6.88
CA LEU A 17 13.82 13.00 -6.43
C LEU A 17 14.92 13.80 -7.13
N GLY A 18 15.18 13.52 -8.39
CA GLY A 18 16.22 14.17 -9.19
C GLY A 18 17.63 13.61 -9.02
N LYS A 19 17.83 12.55 -8.27
CA LYS A 19 19.10 11.83 -8.22
C LYS A 19 19.20 10.88 -9.41
N THR A 20 20.37 10.78 -10.00
CA THR A 20 20.65 9.76 -11.00
C THR A 20 20.90 8.43 -10.29
N LEU A 21 19.88 7.61 -10.23
CA LEU A 21 19.99 6.24 -9.76
C LEU A 21 20.10 5.33 -10.99
N GLU A 22 21.01 4.40 -10.96
CA GLU A 22 21.08 3.38 -12.00
C GLU A 22 19.95 2.37 -11.78
N GLU A 23 18.99 2.30 -12.70
CA GLU A 23 17.84 1.37 -12.62
C GLU A 23 18.28 -0.09 -12.43
N SER A 24 19.46 -0.44 -12.91
CA SER A 24 20.03 -1.78 -12.76
C SER A 24 20.31 -2.18 -11.29
N THR A 25 20.30 -1.24 -10.36
CA THR A 25 20.51 -1.50 -8.92
C THR A 25 19.21 -1.66 -8.15
N TRP A 26 18.07 -1.43 -8.80
CA TRP A 26 16.79 -1.52 -8.13
C TRP A 26 16.30 -2.97 -8.10
N ASN A 27 16.09 -3.46 -6.89
CA ASN A 27 15.62 -4.82 -6.67
C ASN A 27 14.26 -4.77 -5.95
N ILE A 28 13.25 -4.26 -6.65
CA ILE A 28 11.88 -4.30 -6.15
C ILE A 28 11.38 -5.73 -6.36
N PRO A 29 10.95 -6.44 -5.30
CA PRO A 29 10.38 -7.77 -5.47
C PRO A 29 9.14 -7.71 -6.38
N ASP A 30 9.09 -8.62 -7.33
CA ASP A 30 8.00 -8.79 -8.28
C ASP A 30 7.01 -9.91 -7.89
N THR A 31 7.26 -10.54 -6.73
CA THR A 31 6.43 -11.58 -6.15
C THR A 31 6.09 -11.24 -4.69
N ASN A 32 4.93 -11.71 -4.22
CA ASN A 32 4.59 -11.64 -2.80
C ASN A 32 5.30 -12.71 -1.97
N ALA A 33 5.04 -12.77 -0.66
CA ALA A 33 5.64 -13.74 0.25
C ALA A 33 5.28 -15.20 -0.12
N ASP A 34 4.15 -15.43 -0.76
CA ASP A 34 3.72 -16.75 -1.25
C ASP A 34 4.32 -17.11 -2.62
N GLY A 35 5.17 -16.26 -3.19
CA GLY A 35 5.79 -16.44 -4.51
C GLY A 35 4.84 -16.15 -5.68
N LEU A 36 3.69 -15.53 -5.44
CA LEU A 36 2.77 -15.14 -6.49
C LEU A 36 3.24 -13.82 -7.12
N PRO A 37 3.20 -13.71 -8.48
CA PRO A 37 3.67 -12.52 -9.16
C PRO A 37 2.77 -11.31 -8.86
N ALA A 38 3.38 -10.14 -8.66
CA ALA A 38 2.67 -8.88 -8.55
C ALA A 38 1.89 -8.59 -9.84
N ILE A 39 0.65 -8.12 -9.70
CA ILE A 39 -0.22 -7.78 -10.82
C ILE A 39 -0.24 -6.26 -10.96
N ALA A 40 0.46 -5.77 -11.97
CA ALA A 40 0.51 -4.33 -12.23
C ALA A 40 -0.88 -3.75 -12.55
N PRO A 41 -1.19 -2.52 -12.10
CA PRO A 41 -2.42 -1.84 -12.49
C PRO A 41 -2.45 -1.58 -14.00
N SER A 42 -3.63 -1.66 -14.60
CA SER A 42 -3.81 -1.30 -16.01
C SER A 42 -3.62 0.21 -16.20
N GLU A 43 -3.36 0.65 -17.45
CA GLU A 43 -3.25 2.07 -17.78
C GLU A 43 -4.54 2.86 -17.44
N GLU A 44 -5.69 2.23 -17.57
CA GLU A 44 -6.97 2.82 -17.16
C GLU A 44 -7.04 3.00 -15.64
N GLN A 45 -6.62 2.00 -14.88
CA GLN A 45 -6.58 2.07 -13.41
C GLN A 45 -5.62 3.16 -12.93
N LYS A 46 -4.44 3.27 -13.56
CA LYS A 46 -3.47 4.34 -13.29
C LYS A 46 -4.08 5.71 -13.55
N TYR A 47 -4.69 5.89 -14.72
CA TYR A 47 -5.34 7.15 -15.09
C TYR A 47 -6.46 7.53 -14.13
N LEU A 48 -7.32 6.58 -13.75
CA LEU A 48 -8.40 6.84 -12.80
C LEU A 48 -7.86 7.24 -11.43
N PHE A 49 -6.85 6.53 -10.94
CA PHE A 49 -6.25 6.85 -9.66
C PHE A 49 -5.57 8.23 -9.65
N ASP A 50 -4.80 8.56 -10.68
CA ASP A 50 -4.15 9.87 -10.82
C ASP A 50 -5.16 11.03 -10.85
N ASN A 51 -6.31 10.82 -11.47
CA ASN A 51 -7.33 11.88 -11.58
C ASN A 51 -8.22 12.02 -10.33
N GLN A 52 -8.47 10.91 -9.61
CA GLN A 52 -9.46 10.87 -8.54
C GLN A 52 -8.82 10.79 -7.15
N GLY A 53 -7.57 10.34 -7.05
CA GLY A 53 -6.89 10.08 -5.80
C GLY A 53 -7.39 8.81 -5.07
N TRP A 54 -8.26 8.02 -5.71
CA TRP A 54 -8.77 6.76 -5.19
C TRP A 54 -9.17 5.82 -6.32
N ILE A 55 -9.25 4.52 -6.02
CA ILE A 55 -9.73 3.50 -6.97
C ILE A 55 -10.44 2.38 -6.22
N ILE A 56 -11.44 1.80 -6.85
CA ILE A 56 -12.09 0.55 -6.41
C ILE A 56 -11.77 -0.52 -7.43
N ILE A 57 -11.17 -1.61 -6.98
CA ILE A 57 -10.86 -2.77 -7.80
C ILE A 57 -11.79 -3.91 -7.35
N PRO A 58 -12.86 -4.20 -8.10
CA PRO A 58 -13.78 -5.26 -7.73
C PRO A 58 -13.18 -6.65 -7.98
N GLY A 59 -13.65 -7.64 -7.23
CA GLY A 59 -13.30 -9.05 -7.44
C GLY A 59 -11.88 -9.43 -7.01
N VAL A 60 -11.24 -8.63 -6.15
CA VAL A 60 -9.91 -8.92 -5.60
C VAL A 60 -9.95 -10.11 -4.65
N LEU A 61 -10.99 -10.18 -3.83
CA LEU A 61 -11.25 -11.28 -2.92
C LEU A 61 -12.41 -12.12 -3.43
N ASP A 62 -12.30 -13.42 -3.26
CA ASP A 62 -13.42 -14.32 -3.53
C ASP A 62 -14.44 -14.32 -2.37
N ALA A 63 -15.50 -15.12 -2.53
CA ALA A 63 -16.57 -15.19 -1.54
C ALA A 63 -16.11 -15.85 -0.23
N ASP A 64 -15.23 -16.82 -0.31
CA ASP A 64 -14.72 -17.57 0.85
C ASP A 64 -13.74 -16.70 1.64
N ASP A 65 -12.80 -16.05 0.99
CA ASP A 65 -11.89 -15.06 1.60
C ASP A 65 -12.68 -13.96 2.31
N THR A 66 -13.69 -13.41 1.63
CA THR A 66 -14.53 -12.34 2.18
C THR A 66 -15.31 -12.82 3.41
N ALA A 67 -15.84 -14.05 3.39
CA ALA A 67 -16.56 -14.62 4.53
C ALA A 67 -15.64 -14.88 5.72
N GLU A 68 -14.45 -15.46 5.49
CA GLU A 68 -13.46 -15.72 6.51
C GLU A 68 -12.96 -14.43 7.17
N MET A 69 -12.59 -13.44 6.37
CA MET A 69 -12.14 -12.14 6.87
C MET A 69 -13.23 -11.42 7.67
N ARG A 70 -14.47 -11.47 7.21
CA ARG A 70 -15.61 -10.88 7.92
C ARG A 70 -15.83 -11.55 9.27
N GLU A 71 -15.83 -12.88 9.32
CA GLU A 71 -15.98 -13.62 10.57
C GLU A 71 -14.85 -13.29 11.54
N PHE A 72 -13.61 -13.27 11.04
CA PHE A 72 -12.45 -12.89 11.85
C PHE A 72 -12.60 -11.46 12.43
N CYS A 73 -13.03 -10.49 11.64
CA CYS A 73 -13.25 -9.12 12.10
C CYS A 73 -14.28 -9.04 13.23
N TYR A 74 -15.41 -9.78 13.11
CA TYR A 74 -16.40 -9.80 14.16
C TYR A 74 -15.88 -10.48 15.42
N ARG A 75 -15.17 -11.59 15.29
CA ARG A 75 -14.53 -12.27 16.43
C ARG A 75 -13.49 -11.37 17.11
N LEU A 76 -12.67 -10.67 16.34
CA LEU A 76 -11.69 -9.74 16.89
C LEU A 76 -12.34 -8.63 17.73
N LYS A 77 -13.52 -8.17 17.32
CA LYS A 77 -14.30 -7.15 18.05
C LYS A 77 -15.03 -7.73 19.27
N GLN A 78 -15.65 -8.88 19.15
CA GLN A 78 -16.60 -9.40 20.14
C GLN A 78 -15.98 -10.40 21.10
N GLU A 79 -15.05 -11.22 20.61
CA GLU A 79 -14.46 -12.35 21.31
C GLU A 79 -12.94 -12.42 21.11
N PRO A 80 -12.18 -11.33 21.40
CA PRO A 80 -10.75 -11.27 21.09
C PRO A 80 -9.96 -12.42 21.74
N ASP A 81 -10.39 -12.90 22.90
CA ASP A 81 -9.71 -14.01 23.60
C ASP A 81 -9.86 -15.36 22.90
N SER A 82 -10.80 -15.49 21.95
CA SER A 82 -10.93 -16.67 21.09
C SER A 82 -9.88 -16.72 19.96
N ILE A 83 -9.12 -15.66 19.77
CA ILE A 83 -8.09 -15.51 18.72
C ILE A 83 -6.71 -15.62 19.38
N ALA A 84 -5.78 -16.28 18.69
CA ALA A 84 -4.40 -16.35 19.13
C ALA A 84 -3.80 -14.95 19.32
N ALA A 85 -3.05 -14.73 20.39
CA ALA A 85 -2.55 -13.40 20.75
C ALA A 85 -1.74 -12.73 19.61
N ILE A 86 -1.02 -13.52 18.82
CA ILE A 86 -0.25 -13.04 17.67
C ILE A 86 -1.13 -12.46 16.57
N ASP A 87 -2.36 -12.95 16.43
CA ASP A 87 -3.31 -12.55 15.38
C ASP A 87 -4.29 -11.48 15.85
N ARG A 88 -4.23 -11.02 17.09
CA ARG A 88 -5.14 -10.00 17.64
C ARG A 88 -4.77 -8.60 17.15
N SER A 89 -4.82 -8.41 15.84
CA SER A 89 -4.49 -7.13 15.22
C SER A 89 -5.38 -6.88 13.99
N PRO A 90 -5.50 -5.62 13.53
CA PRO A 90 -6.24 -5.29 12.32
C PRO A 90 -5.68 -5.91 11.02
N ILE A 91 -4.52 -6.52 11.09
CA ILE A 91 -3.87 -7.24 9.98
C ILE A 91 -3.57 -8.68 10.35
N GLY A 92 -4.15 -9.21 11.42
CA GLY A 92 -3.92 -10.56 11.89
C GLY A 92 -4.78 -11.59 11.16
N GLY A 93 -4.45 -12.87 11.36
CA GLY A 93 -5.19 -13.99 10.78
C GLY A 93 -5.37 -13.86 9.27
N PRO A 94 -6.59 -14.10 8.76
CA PRO A 94 -6.84 -14.06 7.31
C PRO A 94 -6.61 -12.68 6.69
N LEU A 95 -6.61 -11.58 7.47
CA LEU A 95 -6.38 -10.24 6.95
C LEU A 95 -4.93 -10.03 6.49
N GLN A 96 -3.98 -10.88 6.91
CA GLN A 96 -2.61 -10.85 6.43
C GLN A 96 -2.51 -10.98 4.91
N LYS A 97 -3.43 -11.69 4.27
CA LYS A 97 -3.50 -11.80 2.80
C LYS A 97 -3.59 -10.45 2.09
N LEU A 98 -4.09 -9.41 2.77
CA LEU A 98 -4.20 -8.07 2.19
C LEU A 98 -2.89 -7.29 2.23
N CYS A 99 -1.93 -7.67 3.08
CA CYS A 99 -0.68 -6.92 3.27
C CYS A 99 0.18 -6.91 2.00
N ASP A 100 0.20 -8.04 1.29
CA ASP A 100 0.96 -8.21 0.05
C ASP A 100 0.19 -9.00 -1.02
N HIS A 101 -1.12 -8.87 -1.03
CA HIS A 101 -1.95 -9.42 -2.11
C HIS A 101 -1.38 -8.98 -3.47
N PRO A 102 -1.26 -9.87 -4.48
CA PRO A 102 -0.63 -9.55 -5.76
C PRO A 102 -1.08 -8.25 -6.44
N LEU A 103 -2.38 -7.96 -6.42
CA LEU A 103 -2.92 -6.70 -6.94
C LEU A 103 -2.53 -5.48 -6.09
N ILE A 104 -2.52 -5.63 -4.76
CA ILE A 104 -2.11 -4.55 -3.85
C ILE A 104 -0.61 -4.31 -4.02
N LEU A 105 0.19 -5.37 -4.06
CA LEU A 105 1.63 -5.28 -4.29
C LEU A 105 1.95 -4.59 -5.62
N GLY A 106 1.28 -4.98 -6.71
CA GLY A 106 1.48 -4.34 -8.01
C GLY A 106 1.12 -2.86 -8.02
N PHE A 107 0.04 -2.48 -7.32
CA PHE A 107 -0.36 -1.10 -7.15
C PHE A 107 0.66 -0.31 -6.31
N MET A 108 1.11 -0.88 -5.20
CA MET A 108 2.13 -0.25 -4.35
C MET A 108 3.47 -0.11 -5.06
N ASN A 109 3.87 -1.09 -5.88
CA ASN A 109 5.08 -1.01 -6.68
C ASN A 109 5.03 0.12 -7.70
N GLU A 110 3.86 0.39 -8.27
CA GLU A 110 3.68 1.49 -9.23
C GLU A 110 3.73 2.86 -8.56
N PHE A 111 3.00 3.05 -7.46
CA PHE A 111 2.74 4.39 -6.92
C PHE A 111 3.52 4.74 -5.64
N VAL A 112 3.90 3.76 -4.83
CA VAL A 112 4.39 3.98 -3.46
C VAL A 112 5.81 3.50 -3.26
N SER A 113 6.18 2.36 -3.85
CA SER A 113 7.49 1.76 -3.63
C SER A 113 8.62 2.72 -4.00
N HIS A 114 9.59 2.86 -3.09
CA HIS A 114 10.80 3.65 -3.33
C HIS A 114 11.95 2.68 -3.64
N PRO A 115 12.37 2.55 -4.90
CA PRO A 115 13.34 1.55 -5.34
C PRO A 115 14.63 1.47 -4.51
N PRO A 116 15.24 2.60 -4.09
CA PRO A 116 16.44 2.57 -3.24
C PRO A 116 16.25 1.90 -1.87
N HIS A 117 15.01 1.73 -1.42
CA HIS A 117 14.67 1.07 -0.17
C HIS A 117 14.23 -0.38 -0.36
N ALA A 118 14.08 -0.82 -1.60
CA ALA A 118 13.72 -2.19 -1.92
C ALA A 118 14.91 -3.15 -1.79
N SER A 119 14.64 -4.37 -1.36
CA SER A 119 15.59 -5.48 -1.27
C SER A 119 14.85 -6.79 -1.46
N SER A 120 15.56 -7.91 -1.44
CA SER A 120 14.91 -9.24 -1.44
C SER A 120 13.94 -9.48 -0.27
N GLU A 121 14.01 -8.66 0.78
CA GLU A 121 13.22 -8.79 2.00
C GLU A 121 12.29 -7.59 2.23
N CYS A 122 12.29 -6.61 1.33
CA CYS A 122 11.51 -5.38 1.49
C CYS A 122 11.03 -4.85 0.13
N TYR A 123 9.74 -4.61 0.01
CA TYR A 123 9.12 -4.08 -1.22
C TYR A 123 9.44 -2.59 -1.49
N GLY A 124 10.21 -1.93 -0.64
CA GLY A 124 10.49 -0.50 -0.78
C GLY A 124 9.38 0.41 -0.26
N PHE A 125 8.39 -0.13 0.41
CA PHE A 125 7.36 0.58 1.16
C PHE A 125 7.09 -0.12 2.50
N ARG A 126 6.41 0.56 3.40
CA ARG A 126 6.01 -0.01 4.69
C ARG A 126 4.58 0.35 5.01
N MET A 127 3.94 -0.49 5.81
CA MET A 127 2.67 -0.18 6.43
C MET A 127 2.93 0.73 7.63
N GLU A 128 2.34 1.92 7.64
CA GLU A 128 2.57 2.90 8.71
C GLU A 128 1.63 2.70 9.89
N SER A 129 0.35 2.48 9.61
CA SER A 129 -0.65 2.20 10.65
C SER A 129 -1.78 1.36 10.09
N THR A 130 -2.43 0.62 10.97
CA THR A 130 -3.62 -0.16 10.65
C THR A 130 -4.67 0.01 11.72
N HIS A 131 -5.92 0.06 11.32
CA HIS A 131 -7.05 0.02 12.23
C HIS A 131 -8.22 -0.74 11.60
N LEU A 132 -9.00 -1.38 12.44
CA LEU A 132 -10.23 -2.03 12.06
C LEU A 132 -11.40 -1.25 12.65
N ASP A 133 -12.28 -0.76 11.80
CA ASP A 133 -13.45 -0.01 12.21
C ASP A 133 -14.73 -0.70 11.75
N ILE A 134 -15.37 -1.40 12.66
CA ILE A 134 -16.66 -2.05 12.41
C ILE A 134 -17.76 -1.11 12.91
N ARG A 135 -18.56 -0.59 11.99
CA ARG A 135 -19.60 0.40 12.25
C ARG A 135 -20.99 -0.19 12.11
N ASP A 136 -21.85 0.15 13.04
CA ASP A 136 -23.26 -0.16 12.97
C ASP A 136 -24.00 0.82 12.04
N LYS A 137 -25.19 0.41 11.59
CA LYS A 137 -26.07 1.28 10.81
C LYS A 137 -26.36 2.57 11.56
N GLY A 138 -26.07 3.71 10.96
CA GLY A 138 -26.28 5.03 11.56
C GLY A 138 -25.06 5.58 12.32
N ALA A 139 -23.96 4.86 12.41
CA ALA A 139 -22.71 5.43 12.89
C ALA A 139 -22.25 6.56 11.96
N GLY A 140 -21.76 7.65 12.54
CA GLY A 140 -21.25 8.81 11.80
C GLY A 140 -20.03 8.47 10.93
N GLY A 141 -19.80 9.27 9.89
CA GLY A 141 -18.56 9.19 9.09
C GLY A 141 -17.36 9.80 9.81
N PHE A 142 -16.17 9.56 9.30
CA PHE A 142 -14.99 10.36 9.64
C PHE A 142 -15.11 11.73 9.00
N GLY A 143 -14.71 12.77 9.74
CA GLY A 143 -14.51 14.08 9.14
C GLY A 143 -13.31 14.06 8.18
N PRO A 144 -13.22 15.04 7.28
CA PRO A 144 -12.04 15.22 6.44
C PRO A 144 -10.78 15.34 7.32
N HIS A 145 -9.75 14.59 6.98
CA HIS A 145 -8.46 14.63 7.68
C HIS A 145 -7.34 14.30 6.70
N ASN A 146 -6.12 14.64 7.08
CA ASN A 146 -4.92 14.26 6.35
C ASN A 146 -3.99 13.41 7.23
N GLY A 147 -3.17 12.58 6.60
CA GLY A 147 -2.17 11.75 7.27
C GLY A 147 -0.85 12.45 7.59
N SER A 148 -0.71 13.72 7.21
CA SER A 148 0.57 14.43 7.24
C SER A 148 1.16 14.66 8.64
N GLY A 149 0.34 14.55 9.71
CA GLY A 149 0.80 14.75 11.09
C GLY A 149 1.84 13.74 11.57
N MET A 150 1.92 12.57 10.95
CA MET A 150 2.83 11.49 11.35
C MET A 150 4.10 11.40 10.50
N MET A 151 4.23 12.22 9.47
CA MET A 151 5.29 12.12 8.47
C MET A 151 6.23 13.32 8.50
N ARG A 152 6.66 13.71 9.71
CA ARG A 152 7.73 14.71 9.85
C ARG A 152 9.09 14.04 9.84
N LEU A 153 9.94 14.45 8.92
CA LEU A 153 11.36 14.16 9.04
C LEU A 153 11.96 14.98 10.18
N PRO A 154 12.87 14.41 10.99
CA PRO A 154 13.56 15.15 12.03
C PRO A 154 14.22 16.41 11.47
N GLY A 155 13.90 17.57 12.04
CA GLY A 155 14.43 18.86 11.60
C GLY A 155 13.70 19.52 10.43
N ASP A 156 12.65 18.89 9.88
CA ASP A 156 11.85 19.45 8.81
C ASP A 156 10.59 20.13 9.34
N THR A 157 10.33 21.33 8.85
CA THR A 157 9.08 22.08 9.15
C THR A 157 7.97 21.80 8.12
N HIS A 158 8.26 21.07 7.03
CA HIS A 158 7.32 20.74 6.00
C HIS A 158 6.57 19.45 6.32
N LEU A 159 5.28 19.48 6.12
CA LEU A 159 4.43 18.29 6.19
C LEU A 159 4.41 17.68 4.79
N TYR A 160 5.00 16.50 4.65
CA TYR A 160 4.88 15.73 3.42
C TYR A 160 3.55 14.97 3.45
N ASN A 161 2.67 15.29 2.51
CA ASN A 161 1.55 14.43 2.20
C ASN A 161 2.09 13.22 1.44
N CYS A 162 2.01 12.06 2.04
CA CYS A 162 2.36 10.79 1.39
C CYS A 162 1.21 10.23 0.55
N TYR A 163 0.11 10.97 0.50
CA TYR A 163 -0.98 10.67 -0.41
C TYR A 163 -0.96 11.73 -1.51
N PRO A 164 -0.85 11.27 -2.78
CA PRO A 164 -1.02 12.17 -3.91
C PRO A 164 -2.41 12.79 -3.89
#